data_81c717e594ec538a2b8fcd5b9897dbd4
#
_entry.id   81c717e594ec538a2b8fcd5b9897dbd4
#
_cell.length_a   1.000
_cell.length_b   1.000
_cell.length_c   1.000
_cell.angle_alpha   90.00
_cell.angle_beta   90.00
_cell.angle_gamma   90.00
#
_symmetry.space_group_name_H-M   'P 1'
#
loop_
_entity.id
_entity.type
_entity.pdbx_description
1 polymer ?
#
loop_
_entity_poly.entity_id
_entity_poly.type
_entity_poly.pdbx_seq_one_letter_code
_entity_poly.pdbx_strand_id
1 'polypeptide(L)'
;MLKRDNLNNLVRGTTFFQHSGIAITFVFMPIIASGVAESIFEIGIIVAAFAFAQILTETYFGRMSDRKAKRLLFIRVGFILCALTFGLHYFADNTTYLIIARIGAGIASGIMIPPMLAYAYEAGKG
;
A
#
# COMPACT_ATOMS: atom_id res chain seq x y z
N MET A 1 -6.52 8.07 -26.82
CA MET A 1 -7.35 7.10 -26.09
C MET A 1 -6.67 5.74 -26.17
N LEU A 2 -6.24 5.18 -25.05
CA LEU A 2 -5.60 3.86 -25.04
C LEU A 2 -6.64 2.81 -25.46
N LYS A 3 -6.24 1.88 -26.36
CA LYS A 3 -7.08 0.71 -26.67
C LYS A 3 -7.36 -0.06 -25.37
N ARG A 4 -8.56 -0.61 -25.23
CA ARG A 4 -9.04 -1.32 -24.04
C ARG A 4 -8.09 -2.42 -23.58
N ASP A 5 -7.50 -3.16 -24.53
CA ASP A 5 -6.51 -4.22 -24.22
C ASP A 5 -5.25 -3.66 -23.55
N ASN A 6 -4.79 -2.49 -24.00
CA ASN A 6 -3.64 -1.82 -23.39
C ASN A 6 -3.94 -1.35 -21.96
N LEU A 7 -5.16 -0.89 -21.70
CA LEU A 7 -5.59 -0.49 -20.37
C LEU A 7 -5.67 -1.68 -19.41
N ASN A 8 -6.23 -2.80 -19.86
CA ASN A 8 -6.29 -4.04 -19.07
C ASN A 8 -4.91 -4.57 -18.74
N ASN A 9 -3.98 -4.57 -19.71
CA ASN A 9 -2.61 -5.00 -19.48
C ASN A 9 -1.87 -4.06 -18.53
N LEU A 10 -2.10 -2.76 -18.62
CA LEU A 10 -1.54 -1.78 -17.70
C LEU A 10 -2.02 -2.02 -16.26
N VAL A 11 -3.33 -2.21 -16.07
CA VAL A 11 -3.91 -2.48 -14.75
C VAL A 11 -3.37 -3.78 -14.16
N ARG A 12 -3.31 -4.87 -14.95
CA ARG A 12 -2.74 -6.15 -14.51
C ARG A 12 -1.27 -6.00 -14.11
N GLY A 13 -0.47 -5.34 -14.94
CA GLY A 13 0.94 -5.08 -14.65
C GLY A 13 1.12 -4.27 -13.36
N THR A 14 0.39 -3.18 -13.22
CA THR A 14 0.45 -2.33 -12.03
C THR A 14 0.06 -3.10 -10.76
N THR A 15 -1.03 -3.89 -10.81
CA THR A 15 -1.47 -4.73 -9.69
C THR A 15 -0.42 -5.77 -9.32
N PHE A 16 0.18 -6.43 -10.31
CA PHE A 16 1.23 -7.41 -10.09
C PHE A 16 2.45 -6.80 -9.39
N PHE A 17 2.99 -5.70 -9.92
CA PHE A 17 4.17 -5.05 -9.33
C PHE A 17 3.90 -4.54 -7.92
N GLN A 18 2.72 -3.99 -7.66
CA GLN A 18 2.37 -3.52 -6.33
C GLN A 18 2.27 -4.66 -5.32
N HIS A 19 1.55 -5.73 -5.63
CA HIS A 19 1.43 -6.87 -4.71
C HIS A 19 2.78 -7.55 -4.48
N SER A 20 3.61 -7.64 -5.52
CA SER A 20 4.98 -8.15 -5.39
C SER A 20 5.82 -7.28 -4.46
N GLY A 21 5.73 -5.95 -4.59
CA GLY A 21 6.43 -5.01 -3.69
C GLY A 21 5.97 -5.14 -2.24
N ILE A 22 4.67 -5.27 -1.99
CA ILE A 22 4.13 -5.50 -0.66
C ILE A 22 4.63 -6.84 -0.10
N ALA A 23 4.56 -7.92 -0.88
CA ALA A 23 5.00 -9.25 -0.45
C ALA A 23 6.50 -9.27 -0.10
N ILE A 24 7.34 -8.67 -0.92
CA ILE A 24 8.78 -8.51 -0.63
C ILE A 24 8.98 -7.76 0.67
N THR A 25 8.27 -6.65 0.86
CA THR A 25 8.36 -5.85 2.09
C THR A 25 7.95 -6.66 3.32
N PHE A 26 6.90 -7.48 3.24
CA PHE A 26 6.50 -8.34 4.35
C PHE A 26 7.56 -9.38 4.72
N VAL A 27 8.21 -9.99 3.73
CA VAL A 27 9.27 -10.99 3.96
C VAL A 27 10.52 -10.36 4.59
N PHE A 28 10.94 -9.20 4.11
CA PHE A 28 12.16 -8.56 4.58
C PHE A 28 11.97 -7.66 5.81
N MET A 29 10.74 -7.26 6.12
CA MET A 29 10.47 -6.33 7.21
C MET A 29 10.96 -6.83 8.59
N PRO A 30 10.77 -8.09 8.98
CA PRO A 30 11.31 -8.57 10.24
C PRO A 30 12.84 -8.45 10.32
N ILE A 31 13.55 -8.63 9.20
CA ILE A 31 15.01 -8.50 9.12
C ILE A 31 15.41 -7.03 9.30
N ILE A 32 14.73 -6.11 8.61
CA ILE A 32 14.98 -4.67 8.75
C ILE A 32 14.66 -4.22 10.19
N ALA A 33 13.54 -4.66 10.73
CA ALA A 33 13.11 -4.33 12.08
C ALA A 33 14.09 -4.83 13.14
N SER A 34 14.69 -6.01 12.96
CA SER A 34 15.68 -6.55 13.90
C SER A 34 16.97 -5.70 13.99
N GLY A 35 17.23 -4.86 12.99
CA GLY A 35 18.35 -3.93 13.02
C GLY A 35 18.15 -2.70 13.91
N VAL A 36 16.89 -2.39 14.29
CA VAL A 36 16.53 -1.19 15.07
C VAL A 36 15.72 -1.50 16.32
N ALA A 37 15.06 -2.66 16.39
CA ALA A 37 14.24 -3.08 17.52
C ALA A 37 15.08 -3.72 18.63
N GLU A 38 14.75 -3.41 19.88
CA GLU A 38 15.42 -3.97 21.06
C GLU A 38 14.81 -5.31 21.50
N SER A 39 13.62 -5.65 21.01
CA SER A 39 12.92 -6.87 21.39
C SER A 39 12.10 -7.47 20.25
N ILE A 40 11.82 -8.79 20.36
CA ILE A 40 10.93 -9.49 19.43
C ILE A 40 9.51 -8.89 19.45
N PHE A 41 9.08 -8.37 20.59
CA PHE A 41 7.77 -7.70 20.71
C PHE A 41 7.70 -6.43 19.87
N GLU A 42 8.75 -5.62 19.85
CA GLU A 42 8.84 -4.42 19.01
C GLU A 42 8.82 -4.78 17.51
N ILE A 43 9.52 -5.84 17.12
CA ILE A 43 9.45 -6.36 15.74
C ILE A 43 8.00 -6.70 15.36
N GLY A 44 7.28 -7.36 16.27
CA GLY A 44 5.85 -7.66 16.08
C GLY A 44 5.00 -6.41 15.89
N ILE A 45 5.21 -5.37 16.69
CA ILE A 45 4.51 -4.08 16.57
C ILE A 45 4.82 -3.41 15.22
N ILE A 46 6.08 -3.36 14.81
CA ILE A 46 6.51 -2.78 13.54
C ILE A 46 5.79 -3.46 12.35
N VAL A 47 5.75 -4.79 12.37
CA VAL A 47 5.08 -5.56 11.30
C VAL A 47 3.56 -5.32 11.33
N ALA A 48 2.93 -5.37 12.50
CA ALA A 48 1.50 -5.22 12.67
C ALA A 48 1.01 -3.80 12.34
N ALA A 49 1.80 -2.77 12.58
CA ALA A 49 1.46 -1.36 12.36
C ALA A 49 1.00 -1.07 10.92
N PHE A 50 1.66 -1.68 9.93
CA PHE A 50 1.26 -1.57 8.53
C PHE A 50 -0.13 -2.17 8.30
N ALA A 51 -0.34 -3.43 8.69
CA ALA A 51 -1.59 -4.14 8.44
C ALA A 51 -2.77 -3.47 9.15
N PHE A 52 -2.58 -3.02 10.38
CA PHE A 52 -3.60 -2.34 11.15
C PHE A 52 -4.02 -1.02 10.49
N ALA A 53 -3.06 -0.18 10.11
CA ALA A 53 -3.32 1.07 9.42
C ALA A 53 -3.99 0.85 8.05
N GLN A 54 -3.55 -0.18 7.31
CA GLN A 54 -4.13 -0.55 6.02
C GLN A 54 -5.60 -0.95 6.16
N ILE A 55 -5.95 -1.86 7.06
CA ILE A 55 -7.33 -2.35 7.25
C ILE A 55 -8.29 -1.19 7.57
N LEU A 56 -7.91 -0.30 8.49
CA LEU A 56 -8.73 0.86 8.83
C LEU A 56 -8.94 1.77 7.63
N THR A 57 -7.88 2.02 6.89
CA THR A 57 -7.89 2.94 5.75
C THR A 57 -8.64 2.35 4.55
N GLU A 58 -8.48 1.08 4.26
CA GLU A 58 -9.22 0.37 3.19
C GLU A 58 -10.72 0.45 3.39
N THR A 59 -11.17 0.24 4.62
CA THR A 59 -12.60 0.30 4.96
C THR A 59 -13.20 1.67 4.70
N TYR A 60 -12.47 2.74 5.05
CA TYR A 60 -12.93 4.11 4.89
C TYR A 60 -12.83 4.58 3.43
N PHE A 61 -11.68 4.44 2.81
CA PHE A 61 -11.43 4.95 1.46
C PHE A 61 -12.06 4.11 0.36
N GLY A 62 -12.26 2.81 0.58
CA GLY A 62 -13.02 1.96 -0.32
C GLY A 62 -14.44 2.51 -0.53
N ARG A 63 -15.16 2.74 0.56
CA ARG A 63 -16.52 3.32 0.51
C ARG A 63 -16.55 4.73 -0.09
N MET A 64 -15.53 5.56 0.23
CA MET A 64 -15.46 6.93 -0.30
C MET A 64 -15.16 6.96 -1.80
N SER A 65 -14.29 6.07 -2.28
CA SER A 65 -13.97 5.91 -3.70
C SER A 65 -15.19 5.52 -4.54
N ASP A 66 -16.00 4.59 -4.03
CA ASP A 66 -17.23 4.16 -4.69
C ASP A 66 -18.28 5.27 -4.78
N ARG A 67 -18.45 6.04 -3.69
CA ARG A 67 -19.39 7.15 -3.65
C ARG A 67 -19.02 8.32 -4.57
N LYS A 68 -17.73 8.63 -4.70
CA LYS A 68 -17.25 9.79 -5.46
C LYS A 68 -16.97 9.49 -6.94
N ALA A 69 -16.99 8.23 -7.36
CA ALA A 69 -16.65 7.78 -8.71
C ALA A 69 -15.28 8.32 -9.25
N LYS A 70 -14.35 8.68 -8.35
CA LYS A 70 -13.04 9.25 -8.69
C LYS A 70 -11.89 8.27 -8.44
N ARG A 71 -12.07 7.01 -8.84
CA ARG A 71 -11.11 5.92 -8.56
C ARG A 71 -9.68 6.23 -8.98
N LEU A 72 -9.50 6.80 -10.18
CA LEU A 72 -8.17 7.15 -10.68
C LEU A 72 -7.45 8.18 -9.81
N LEU A 73 -8.17 9.11 -9.18
CA LEU A 73 -7.58 10.08 -8.26
C LEU A 73 -7.01 9.37 -7.02
N PHE A 74 -7.79 8.48 -6.41
CA PHE A 74 -7.35 7.72 -5.23
C PHE A 74 -6.17 6.81 -5.56
N ILE A 75 -6.17 6.16 -6.73
CA ILE A 75 -5.04 5.34 -7.19
C ILE A 75 -3.78 6.21 -7.32
N ARG A 76 -3.86 7.36 -7.99
CA ARG A 76 -2.69 8.25 -8.18
C ARG A 76 -2.15 8.79 -6.85
N VAL A 77 -3.03 9.29 -5.99
CA VAL A 77 -2.66 9.80 -4.66
C VAL A 77 -2.03 8.69 -3.83
N GLY A 78 -2.64 7.51 -3.81
CA GLY A 78 -2.11 6.36 -3.09
C GLY A 78 -0.72 5.93 -3.58
N PHE A 79 -0.47 5.91 -4.90
CA PHE A 79 0.87 5.60 -5.44
C PHE A 79 1.92 6.62 -5.01
N ILE A 80 1.62 7.91 -5.06
CA ILE A 80 2.55 8.96 -4.62
C ILE A 80 2.86 8.81 -3.13
N LEU A 81 1.83 8.60 -2.30
CA LEU A 81 2.00 8.37 -0.88
C LEU A 81 2.78 7.09 -0.58
N CYS A 82 2.54 6.00 -1.32
CA CYS A 82 3.33 4.78 -1.21
C CYS A 82 4.81 5.04 -1.51
N ALA A 83 5.11 5.72 -2.61
CA ALA A 83 6.49 6.03 -2.97
C ALA A 83 7.20 6.84 -1.87
N LEU A 84 6.53 7.84 -1.32
CA LEU A 84 7.07 8.67 -0.23
C LEU A 84 7.26 7.85 1.06
N THR A 85 6.23 7.13 1.50
CA THR A 85 6.26 6.40 2.77
C THR A 85 7.18 5.19 2.74
N PHE A 86 7.28 4.47 1.61
CA PHE A 86 8.27 3.42 1.45
C PHE A 86 9.69 3.99 1.40
N GLY A 87 9.90 5.17 0.79
CA GLY A 87 11.18 5.87 0.83
C GLY A 87 11.63 6.25 2.25
N LEU A 88 10.68 6.57 3.15
CA LEU A 88 10.97 6.89 4.54
C LEU A 88 11.59 5.70 5.32
N HIS A 89 11.34 4.46 4.91
CA HIS A 89 11.95 3.29 5.56
C HIS A 89 13.48 3.29 5.44
N TYR A 90 14.02 3.91 4.39
CA TYR A 90 15.47 4.03 4.21
C TYR A 90 16.13 4.89 5.30
N PHE A 91 15.40 5.85 5.84
CA PHE A 91 15.90 6.77 6.87
C PHE A 91 15.54 6.31 8.30
N ALA A 92 14.93 5.13 8.45
CA ALA A 92 14.50 4.65 9.74
C ALA A 92 15.69 4.10 10.54
N ASP A 93 16.15 4.88 11.51
CA ASP A 93 17.28 4.59 12.40
C ASP A 93 16.86 4.14 13.81
N ASN A 94 15.57 4.15 14.10
CA ASN A 94 15.01 3.71 15.38
C ASN A 94 13.60 3.11 15.23
N THR A 95 13.18 2.35 16.25
CA THR A 95 11.89 1.65 16.29
C THR A 95 10.70 2.59 16.08
N THR A 96 10.68 3.74 16.74
CA THR A 96 9.56 4.69 16.66
C THR A 96 9.41 5.24 15.25
N TYR A 97 10.51 5.63 14.62
CA TYR A 97 10.50 6.13 13.25
C TYR A 97 10.01 5.06 12.26
N LEU A 98 10.47 3.81 12.45
CA LEU A 98 10.06 2.70 11.60
C LEU A 98 8.56 2.39 11.74
N ILE A 99 8.00 2.45 12.95
CA ILE A 99 6.56 2.30 13.20
C ILE A 99 5.78 3.40 12.45
N ILE A 100 6.20 4.65 12.52
CA ILE A 100 5.56 5.77 11.82
C ILE A 100 5.60 5.55 10.31
N ALA A 101 6.73 5.15 9.76
CA ALA A 101 6.87 4.84 8.34
C ALA A 101 5.94 3.67 7.92
N ARG A 102 5.80 2.64 8.74
CA ARG A 102 4.90 1.50 8.53
C ARG A 102 3.42 1.91 8.55
N ILE A 103 3.02 2.76 9.50
CA ILE A 103 1.66 3.31 9.55
C ILE A 103 1.38 4.13 8.28
N GLY A 104 2.29 5.01 7.89
CA GLY A 104 2.18 5.80 6.66
C GLY A 104 2.04 4.94 5.41
N ALA A 105 2.86 3.89 5.27
CA ALA A 105 2.78 2.95 4.16
C ALA A 105 1.46 2.16 4.15
N GLY A 106 0.95 1.77 5.33
CA GLY A 106 -0.36 1.12 5.48
C GLY A 106 -1.50 2.04 5.02
N ILE A 107 -1.50 3.30 5.46
CA ILE A 107 -2.48 4.30 5.03
C ILE A 107 -2.44 4.49 3.50
N ALA A 108 -1.25 4.67 2.93
CA ALA A 108 -1.08 4.85 1.50
C ALA A 108 -1.61 3.66 0.68
N SER A 109 -1.30 2.44 1.13
CA SER A 109 -1.80 1.20 0.52
C SER A 109 -3.32 1.09 0.63
N GLY A 110 -3.88 1.41 1.80
CA GLY A 110 -5.32 1.38 2.05
C GLY A 110 -6.13 2.40 1.22
N ILE A 111 -5.53 3.54 0.85
CA ILE A 111 -6.14 4.50 -0.06
C ILE A 111 -6.20 3.95 -1.49
N MET A 112 -5.19 3.20 -1.91
CA MET A 112 -4.98 2.81 -3.30
C MET A 112 -5.62 1.46 -3.66
N ILE A 113 -5.48 0.45 -2.80
CA ILE A 113 -5.85 -0.94 -3.13
C ILE A 113 -7.32 -1.11 -3.49
N PRO A 114 -8.30 -0.64 -2.68
CA PRO A 114 -9.71 -0.84 -3.00
C PRO A 114 -10.12 -0.19 -4.33
N PRO A 115 -9.79 1.08 -4.62
CA PRO A 115 -10.11 1.69 -5.91
C PRO A 115 -9.45 0.97 -7.10
N MET A 116 -8.23 0.46 -6.91
CA MET A 116 -7.50 -0.25 -7.94
C MET A 116 -8.15 -1.59 -8.27
N LEU A 117 -8.56 -2.37 -7.27
CA LEU A 117 -9.27 -3.64 -7.45
C LEU A 117 -10.64 -3.42 -8.11
N ALA A 118 -11.38 -2.39 -7.67
CA ALA A 118 -12.66 -2.04 -8.26
C ALA A 118 -12.51 -1.61 -9.74
N TYR A 119 -11.48 -0.83 -10.05
CA TYR A 119 -11.16 -0.43 -11.41
C TYR A 119 -10.78 -1.62 -12.29
N ALA A 120 -9.95 -2.54 -11.78
CA ALA A 120 -9.56 -3.77 -12.49
C ALA A 120 -10.78 -4.66 -12.78
N TYR A 121 -11.69 -4.79 -11.81
CA TYR A 121 -12.93 -5.56 -11.98
C TYR A 121 -13.85 -4.99 -13.04
N GLU A 122 -14.04 -3.67 -13.08
CA GLU A 122 -14.84 -3.02 -14.10
C GLU A 122 -14.23 -3.12 -15.49
N ALA A 123 -12.90 -2.96 -15.59
CA ALA A 123 -12.19 -3.13 -16.85
C ALA A 123 -12.28 -4.56 -17.41
N GLY A 124 -12.46 -5.57 -16.55
CA GLY A 124 -12.62 -6.96 -16.95
C GLY A 124 -14.01 -7.37 -17.36
N LYS A 125 -15.05 -6.60 -17.01
CA LYS A 125 -16.47 -6.92 -17.31
C LYS A 125 -16.95 -6.49 -18.69
N GLY A 126 -16.25 -5.68 -19.36
CA GLY A 126 -16.58 -5.19 -20.69
C GLY A 126 -15.72 -5.83 -21.73
#